data_baacad216a57c193cf626c32388053a7
#
_entry.id   baacad216a57c193cf626c32388053a7
#
_cell.length_a   1.000
_cell.length_b   1.000
_cell.length_c   1.000
_cell.angle_alpha   90.00
_cell.angle_beta   90.00
_cell.angle_gamma   90.00
#
_symmetry.space_group_name_H-M   'P 1'
#
loop_
_entity.id
_entity.type
_entity.pdbx_description
1 polymer ?
#
loop_
_entity_poly.entity_id
_entity_poly.type
_entity_poly.pdbx_seq_one_letter_code
_entity_poly.pdbx_strand_id
1 'polypeptide(L)'
;MNARESIFVDVVAVETLTPLIKRFTLALPDGAPLPPFSGGAHVLVSMQNGEQWHHNAYSLLSSPHDTRQYQIAVRREEASRGGSAFMHEHVAAGTRLAIGSPANLFELARNARRHVFIAGGIGITPFLAQLAEHAPGGDVELELHYAYRSPEHGAFVDELKAGPHAANVHTYVESLGQRLDLMRLFKTLPADAHVYVCGPQGLNDAVYANAALLGWPKSQLHSEQFAATDTAGRAFTVVLARSGIELEVPEDTTILQAIERAGVKIDSLCREGVCGTCEVAILEGEADHRDQYLDDDEKAAQKTILLCVSRARTPRLVIDL
;
A
#
# COMPACT_ATOMS: atom_id res chain seq x y z
N MET A 1 -10.41 20.09 7.09
CA MET A 1 -10.04 19.16 8.19
C MET A 1 -8.53 19.13 8.28
N ASN A 2 -7.97 19.13 9.49
CA ASN A 2 -6.56 19.39 9.75
C ASN A 2 -5.62 18.45 8.99
N ALA A 3 -4.52 19.02 8.46
CA ALA A 3 -3.33 18.26 8.09
C ALA A 3 -3.03 17.30 9.25
N ARG A 4 -3.11 15.97 8.99
CA ARG A 4 -2.87 14.96 10.03
C ARG A 4 -1.48 15.21 10.59
N GLU A 5 -1.41 15.49 11.88
CA GLU A 5 -0.15 15.72 12.60
C GLU A 5 0.76 14.51 12.39
N SER A 6 2.02 14.76 12.03
CA SER A 6 3.03 13.71 11.99
C SER A 6 3.28 13.19 13.38
N ILE A 7 3.27 11.89 13.56
CA ILE A 7 3.59 11.21 14.81
C ILE A 7 5.09 10.88 14.76
N PHE A 8 5.85 11.39 15.71
CA PHE A 8 7.26 11.04 15.82
C PHE A 8 7.43 9.78 16.65
N VAL A 9 8.06 8.77 16.04
CA VAL A 9 8.33 7.46 16.65
C VAL A 9 9.82 7.18 16.68
N ASP A 10 10.26 6.42 17.66
CA ASP A 10 11.61 5.86 17.70
C ASP A 10 11.56 4.41 17.15
N VAL A 11 12.54 4.06 16.34
CA VAL A 11 12.78 2.68 15.93
C VAL A 11 13.40 1.95 17.11
N VAL A 12 12.65 1.07 17.76
CA VAL A 12 13.14 0.36 18.97
C VAL A 12 13.84 -0.95 18.64
N ALA A 13 13.57 -1.53 17.48
CA ALA A 13 14.27 -2.73 16.99
C ALA A 13 14.30 -2.77 15.46
N VAL A 14 15.37 -3.35 14.92
CA VAL A 14 15.49 -3.70 13.48
C VAL A 14 15.94 -5.15 13.40
N GLU A 15 15.19 -5.97 12.69
CA GLU A 15 15.46 -7.38 12.49
C GLU A 15 15.62 -7.69 11.00
N THR A 16 16.68 -8.41 10.64
CA THR A 16 16.88 -8.92 9.28
C THR A 16 16.16 -10.25 9.15
N LEU A 17 15.02 -10.27 8.46
CA LEU A 17 14.22 -11.48 8.22
C LEU A 17 14.81 -12.32 7.09
N THR A 18 15.26 -11.65 6.04
CA THR A 18 15.97 -12.24 4.91
C THR A 18 17.01 -11.25 4.39
N PRO A 19 17.95 -11.61 3.50
CA PRO A 19 18.89 -10.64 2.93
C PRO A 19 18.22 -9.43 2.28
N LEU A 20 16.96 -9.56 1.84
CA LEU A 20 16.21 -8.51 1.14
C LEU A 20 15.17 -7.80 2.02
N ILE A 21 14.81 -8.35 3.18
CA ILE A 21 13.67 -7.88 3.97
C ILE A 21 14.08 -7.64 5.42
N LYS A 22 13.80 -6.44 5.92
CA LYS A 22 13.97 -6.07 7.33
C LYS A 22 12.62 -5.75 7.96
N ARG A 23 12.44 -6.15 9.22
CA ARG A 23 11.34 -5.72 10.10
C ARG A 23 11.80 -4.59 10.99
N PHE A 24 10.99 -3.54 11.11
CA PHE A 24 11.23 -2.38 11.96
C PHE A 24 10.11 -2.31 13.00
N THR A 25 10.48 -2.18 14.25
CA THR A 25 9.54 -1.96 15.36
C THR A 25 9.59 -0.51 15.77
N LEU A 26 8.44 0.14 15.80
CA LEU A 26 8.25 1.57 16.05
C LEU A 26 7.46 1.76 17.33
N ALA A 27 7.87 2.70 18.18
CA ALA A 27 7.16 3.06 19.40
C ALA A 27 7.22 4.57 19.67
N LEU A 28 6.28 5.09 20.47
CA LEU A 28 6.38 6.46 20.95
C LEU A 28 7.54 6.58 21.95
N PRO A 29 8.26 7.73 21.98
CA PRO A 29 9.40 7.92 22.87
C PRO A 29 9.06 7.82 24.36
N ASP A 30 7.84 8.12 24.74
CA ASP A 30 7.33 8.07 26.12
C ASP A 30 6.70 6.71 26.46
N GLY A 31 6.66 5.77 25.51
CA GLY A 31 6.04 4.44 25.68
C GLY A 31 4.52 4.45 25.72
N ALA A 32 3.87 5.58 25.40
CA ALA A 32 2.42 5.64 25.28
C ALA A 32 1.92 4.77 24.10
N PRO A 33 0.67 4.32 24.10
CA PRO A 33 0.11 3.61 22.95
C PRO A 33 -0.01 4.54 21.73
N LEU A 34 0.33 3.98 20.56
CA LEU A 34 0.10 4.58 19.26
C LEU A 34 -1.40 4.56 18.92
N PRO A 35 -1.88 5.34 17.94
CA PRO A 35 -3.27 5.32 17.53
C PRO A 35 -3.77 3.90 17.19
N PRO A 36 -5.04 3.56 17.48
CA PRO A 36 -5.60 2.26 17.13
C PRO A 36 -5.68 2.10 15.60
N PHE A 37 -5.61 0.85 15.14
CA PHE A 37 -5.75 0.48 13.73
C PHE A 37 -6.46 -0.88 13.61
N SER A 38 -6.85 -1.26 12.41
CA SER A 38 -7.41 -2.58 12.05
C SER A 38 -6.49 -3.31 11.06
N GLY A 39 -6.61 -4.63 10.97
CA GLY A 39 -5.84 -5.44 10.03
C GLY A 39 -6.00 -4.95 8.58
N GLY A 40 -4.89 -4.87 7.85
CA GLY A 40 -4.82 -4.27 6.52
C GLY A 40 -4.46 -2.78 6.50
N ALA A 41 -4.35 -2.12 7.67
CA ALA A 41 -3.94 -0.73 7.74
C ALA A 41 -2.46 -0.52 7.39
N HIS A 42 -2.15 0.66 6.91
CA HIS A 42 -0.78 1.12 6.64
C HIS A 42 -0.51 2.48 7.29
N VAL A 43 0.76 2.82 7.41
CA VAL A 43 1.24 4.16 7.79
C VAL A 43 2.14 4.72 6.70
N LEU A 44 2.05 6.02 6.46
CA LEU A 44 3.01 6.74 5.63
C LEU A 44 4.26 7.03 6.48
N VAL A 45 5.42 6.57 6.04
CA VAL A 45 6.70 6.86 6.69
C VAL A 45 7.41 7.95 5.91
N SER A 46 7.78 9.03 6.60
CA SER A 46 8.55 10.14 6.04
C SER A 46 10.03 9.98 6.40
N MET A 47 10.86 9.96 5.39
CA MET A 47 12.31 9.75 5.48
C MET A 47 13.02 10.93 4.84
N GLN A 48 13.99 11.52 5.55
CA GLN A 48 14.78 12.65 5.06
C GLN A 48 16.23 12.22 4.85
N ASN A 49 16.70 12.36 3.61
CA ASN A 49 18.08 12.12 3.23
C ASN A 49 18.69 13.43 2.68
N GLY A 50 19.37 14.19 3.55
CA GLY A 50 19.80 15.55 3.21
C GLY A 50 18.60 16.45 2.92
N GLU A 51 18.55 17.02 1.72
CA GLU A 51 17.42 17.85 1.25
C GLU A 51 16.29 17.02 0.62
N GLN A 52 16.54 15.74 0.33
CA GLN A 52 15.58 14.87 -0.35
C GLN A 52 14.66 14.19 0.67
N TRP A 53 13.34 14.28 0.41
CA TRP A 53 12.32 13.59 1.17
C TRP A 53 11.76 12.40 0.39
N HIS A 54 11.63 11.28 1.11
CA HIS A 54 10.91 10.10 0.64
C HIS A 54 9.68 9.89 1.53
N HIS A 55 8.56 9.54 0.91
CA HIS A 55 7.33 9.19 1.61
C HIS A 55 6.83 7.87 1.06
N ASN A 56 6.84 6.83 1.88
CA ASN A 56 6.40 5.51 1.48
C ASN A 56 5.34 5.00 2.45
N ALA A 57 4.29 4.39 1.90
CA ALA A 57 3.31 3.65 2.68
C ALA A 57 3.87 2.26 3.01
N TYR A 58 3.70 1.84 4.28
CA TYR A 58 4.05 0.50 4.73
C TYR A 58 2.91 -0.07 5.55
N SER A 59 2.46 -1.28 5.19
CA SER A 59 1.43 -2.01 5.94
C SER A 59 1.91 -2.27 7.36
N LEU A 60 1.02 -2.07 8.32
CA LEU A 60 1.19 -2.49 9.71
C LEU A 60 1.01 -4.01 9.77
N LEU A 61 1.95 -4.71 10.40
CA LEU A 61 1.95 -6.16 10.50
C LEU A 61 1.84 -6.67 11.94
N SER A 62 1.97 -5.76 12.94
CA SER A 62 1.74 -6.08 14.35
C SER A 62 0.26 -6.32 14.64
N SER A 63 -0.02 -6.94 15.80
CA SER A 63 -1.40 -7.15 16.22
C SER A 63 -2.12 -5.82 16.50
N PRO A 64 -3.33 -5.60 15.94
CA PRO A 64 -4.15 -4.42 16.27
C PRO A 64 -4.59 -4.37 17.74
N HIS A 65 -4.51 -5.49 18.46
CA HIS A 65 -4.88 -5.56 19.88
C HIS A 65 -3.81 -5.01 20.84
N ASP A 66 -2.58 -4.75 20.34
CA ASP A 66 -1.51 -4.13 21.11
C ASP A 66 -0.86 -2.99 20.32
N THR A 67 -1.24 -1.76 20.63
CA THR A 67 -0.76 -0.56 19.94
C THR A 67 0.43 0.10 20.62
N ARG A 68 1.06 -0.54 21.61
CA ARG A 68 2.30 0.00 22.24
C ARG A 68 3.45 0.07 21.24
N GLN A 69 3.38 -0.78 20.20
CA GLN A 69 4.37 -0.81 19.13
C GLN A 69 3.68 -1.09 17.79
N TYR A 70 4.16 -0.43 16.74
CA TYR A 70 3.86 -0.83 15.37
C TYR A 70 5.03 -1.61 14.81
N GLN A 71 4.73 -2.55 13.92
CA GLN A 71 5.74 -3.21 13.11
C GLN A 71 5.44 -3.00 11.63
N ILE A 72 6.50 -2.74 10.85
CA ILE A 72 6.47 -2.68 9.40
C ILE A 72 7.60 -3.55 8.86
N ALA A 73 7.43 -4.09 7.64
CA ALA A 73 8.51 -4.77 6.95
C ALA A 73 8.80 -4.09 5.61
N VAL A 74 10.08 -3.92 5.33
CA VAL A 74 10.56 -3.23 4.14
C VAL A 74 11.43 -4.17 3.32
N ARG A 75 11.02 -4.43 2.09
CA ARG A 75 11.85 -5.08 1.10
C ARG A 75 12.75 -4.04 0.42
N ARG A 76 14.04 -4.32 0.33
CA ARG A 76 14.96 -3.50 -0.44
C ARG A 76 14.71 -3.68 -1.93
N GLU A 77 14.34 -2.60 -2.60
CA GLU A 77 14.14 -2.55 -4.05
C GLU A 77 15.37 -1.93 -4.72
N GLU A 78 15.99 -2.65 -5.68
CA GLU A 78 17.16 -2.16 -6.40
C GLU A 78 16.84 -0.94 -7.28
N ALA A 79 15.68 -0.96 -7.93
CA ALA A 79 15.17 0.14 -8.77
C ALA A 79 14.30 1.13 -8.00
N SER A 80 14.55 1.32 -6.70
CA SER A 80 13.73 2.16 -5.86
C SER A 80 14.02 3.65 -6.06
N ARG A 81 13.02 4.48 -5.72
CA ARG A 81 13.18 5.95 -5.63
C ARG A 81 13.98 6.41 -4.41
N GLY A 82 14.63 5.48 -3.69
CA GLY A 82 15.50 5.73 -2.55
C GLY A 82 14.90 5.36 -1.18
N GLY A 83 13.57 5.34 -1.01
CA GLY A 83 12.97 5.13 0.30
C GLY A 83 13.29 3.78 0.94
N SER A 84 13.16 2.66 0.20
CA SER A 84 13.49 1.35 0.74
C SER A 84 15.00 1.18 0.99
N ALA A 85 15.84 1.78 0.14
CA ALA A 85 17.29 1.82 0.35
C ALA A 85 17.63 2.61 1.63
N PHE A 86 17.01 3.80 1.83
CA PHE A 86 17.18 4.58 3.05
C PHE A 86 16.82 3.77 4.31
N MET A 87 15.69 3.09 4.31
CA MET A 87 15.28 2.24 5.43
C MET A 87 16.32 1.14 5.73
N HIS A 88 16.90 0.55 4.71
CA HIS A 88 17.90 -0.51 4.90
C HIS A 88 19.28 -0.01 5.31
N GLU A 89 19.69 1.18 4.87
CA GLU A 89 21.05 1.68 5.01
C GLU A 89 21.21 2.67 6.15
N HIS A 90 20.18 3.46 6.46
CA HIS A 90 20.29 4.57 7.40
C HIS A 90 19.40 4.43 8.64
N VAL A 91 18.47 3.47 8.66
CA VAL A 91 17.57 3.28 9.81
C VAL A 91 18.04 2.12 10.69
N ALA A 92 18.33 2.45 11.94
CA ALA A 92 18.76 1.53 12.99
C ALA A 92 17.93 1.74 14.26
N ALA A 93 18.09 0.88 15.25
CA ALA A 93 17.52 1.12 16.57
C ALA A 93 18.02 2.47 17.14
N GLY A 94 17.10 3.28 17.66
CA GLY A 94 17.33 4.66 18.12
C GLY A 94 17.10 5.72 17.04
N THR A 95 16.88 5.36 15.77
CA THR A 95 16.52 6.33 14.73
C THR A 95 15.11 6.86 14.97
N ARG A 96 14.93 8.18 14.87
CA ARG A 96 13.61 8.83 14.92
C ARG A 96 13.04 8.99 13.52
N LEU A 97 11.78 8.57 13.34
CA LEU A 97 11.04 8.70 12.10
C LEU A 97 9.74 9.49 12.34
N ALA A 98 9.23 10.12 11.30
CA ALA A 98 7.89 10.69 11.29
C ALA A 98 6.95 9.76 10.53
N ILE A 99 5.82 9.41 11.14
CA ILE A 99 4.77 8.59 10.50
C ILE A 99 3.46 9.33 10.47
N GLY A 100 2.62 9.02 9.49
CA GLY A 100 1.22 9.44 9.45
C GLY A 100 0.35 8.61 10.40
N SER A 101 -0.87 9.07 10.68
CA SER A 101 -1.87 8.23 11.34
C SER A 101 -2.19 7.00 10.49
N PRO A 102 -2.49 5.84 11.08
CA PRO A 102 -2.92 4.66 10.35
C PRO A 102 -4.13 4.94 9.45
N ALA A 103 -4.09 4.39 8.25
CA ALA A 103 -5.22 4.40 7.32
C ALA A 103 -5.44 2.98 6.82
N ASN A 104 -6.70 2.56 6.70
CA ASN A 104 -7.04 1.26 6.18
C ASN A 104 -7.87 1.41 4.89
N LEU A 105 -7.29 0.95 3.78
CA LEU A 105 -7.91 0.89 2.46
C LEU A 105 -8.08 -0.57 2.01
N PHE A 106 -7.76 -1.53 2.89
CA PHE A 106 -7.78 -2.96 2.61
C PHE A 106 -8.49 -3.73 3.73
N GLU A 107 -9.62 -3.17 4.20
CA GLU A 107 -10.46 -3.79 5.24
C GLU A 107 -11.12 -5.08 4.75
N LEU A 108 -11.35 -6.02 5.68
CA LEU A 108 -12.19 -7.18 5.40
C LEU A 108 -13.65 -6.79 5.24
N ALA A 109 -14.35 -7.39 4.28
CA ALA A 109 -15.76 -7.20 4.06
C ALA A 109 -16.56 -7.67 5.29
N ARG A 110 -17.20 -6.74 5.99
CA ARG A 110 -17.83 -6.96 7.30
C ARG A 110 -18.96 -8.00 7.31
N ASN A 111 -19.60 -8.19 6.16
CA ASN A 111 -20.73 -9.11 5.97
C ASN A 111 -20.32 -10.44 5.34
N ALA A 112 -19.03 -10.67 5.13
CA ALA A 112 -18.48 -11.93 4.67
C ALA A 112 -17.91 -12.73 5.84
N ARG A 113 -18.09 -14.05 5.79
CA ARG A 113 -17.53 -14.96 6.80
C ARG A 113 -16.18 -15.53 6.37
N ARG A 114 -16.02 -15.79 5.07
CA ARG A 114 -14.79 -16.44 4.55
C ARG A 114 -13.97 -15.44 3.71
N HIS A 115 -12.71 -15.32 4.11
CA HIS A 115 -11.75 -14.47 3.43
C HIS A 115 -10.52 -15.30 3.04
N VAL A 116 -10.17 -15.23 1.76
CA VAL A 116 -9.04 -15.96 1.17
C VAL A 116 -7.99 -14.96 0.76
N PHE A 117 -6.82 -15.07 1.34
CA PHE A 117 -5.67 -14.20 1.12
C PHE A 117 -4.72 -14.81 0.10
N ILE A 118 -4.34 -14.06 -0.91
CA ILE A 118 -3.34 -14.42 -1.92
C ILE A 118 -2.19 -13.41 -1.82
N ALA A 119 -1.10 -13.83 -1.21
CA ALA A 119 0.07 -12.99 -0.99
C ALA A 119 1.18 -13.31 -1.97
N GLY A 120 1.82 -12.28 -2.53
CA GLY A 120 3.02 -12.40 -3.37
C GLY A 120 4.23 -11.71 -2.75
N GLY A 121 5.24 -12.45 -2.29
CA GLY A 121 6.46 -11.91 -1.68
C GLY A 121 6.16 -10.97 -0.51
N ILE A 122 6.61 -9.70 -0.58
CA ILE A 122 6.38 -8.71 0.50
C ILE A 122 4.91 -8.32 0.65
N GLY A 123 4.05 -8.64 -0.31
CA GLY A 123 2.59 -8.47 -0.19
C GLY A 123 1.92 -9.33 0.88
N ILE A 124 2.70 -10.12 1.63
CA ILE A 124 2.24 -10.81 2.84
C ILE A 124 1.89 -9.83 3.98
N THR A 125 2.50 -8.64 4.01
CA THR A 125 2.46 -7.74 5.17
C THR A 125 1.07 -7.31 5.63
N PRO A 126 0.10 -6.89 4.79
CA PRO A 126 -1.23 -6.52 5.27
C PRO A 126 -1.98 -7.70 5.89
N PHE A 127 -1.76 -8.91 5.39
CA PHE A 127 -2.42 -10.12 5.88
C PHE A 127 -1.94 -10.56 7.26
N LEU A 128 -0.71 -10.19 7.67
CA LEU A 128 -0.21 -10.55 9.00
C LEU A 128 -1.03 -9.88 10.12
N ALA A 129 -1.35 -8.60 9.97
CA ALA A 129 -2.20 -7.89 10.92
C ALA A 129 -3.65 -8.40 10.88
N GLN A 130 -4.19 -8.74 9.71
CA GLN A 130 -5.52 -9.35 9.57
C GLN A 130 -5.58 -10.73 10.25
N LEU A 131 -4.55 -11.56 10.10
CA LEU A 131 -4.45 -12.83 10.81
C LEU A 131 -4.32 -12.63 12.33
N ALA A 132 -3.57 -11.61 12.77
CA ALA A 132 -3.38 -11.31 14.19
C ALA A 132 -4.63 -10.70 14.86
N GLU A 133 -5.52 -10.09 14.09
CA GLU A 133 -6.78 -9.50 14.57
C GLU A 133 -7.84 -10.56 14.86
N HIS A 134 -7.83 -11.69 14.14
CA HIS A 134 -8.87 -12.71 14.20
C HIS A 134 -8.34 -14.03 14.75
N ALA A 135 -8.98 -14.56 15.77
CA ALA A 135 -8.63 -15.87 16.31
C ALA A 135 -9.10 -17.00 15.38
N PRO A 136 -8.34 -18.11 15.26
CA PRO A 136 -8.78 -19.29 14.54
C PRO A 136 -10.09 -19.87 15.12
N GLY A 137 -11.01 -20.26 14.23
CA GLY A 137 -12.28 -20.84 14.64
C GLY A 137 -13.31 -19.83 15.18
N GLY A 138 -13.04 -18.52 15.05
CA GLY A 138 -14.00 -17.45 15.34
C GLY A 138 -15.06 -17.31 14.23
N ASP A 139 -15.79 -16.19 14.27
CA ASP A 139 -16.84 -15.89 13.28
C ASP A 139 -16.31 -15.64 11.87
N VAL A 140 -15.00 -15.33 11.76
CA VAL A 140 -14.29 -15.06 10.50
C VAL A 140 -13.36 -16.23 10.18
N GLU A 141 -13.52 -16.80 9.00
CA GLU A 141 -12.67 -17.88 8.48
C GLU A 141 -11.61 -17.29 7.55
N LEU A 142 -10.33 -17.48 7.90
CA LEU A 142 -9.19 -16.97 7.14
C LEU A 142 -8.39 -18.12 6.53
N GLU A 143 -8.05 -18.01 5.24
CA GLU A 143 -7.17 -18.94 4.53
C GLU A 143 -6.11 -18.11 3.78
N LEU A 144 -4.83 -18.48 3.89
CA LEU A 144 -3.70 -17.77 3.28
C LEU A 144 -2.97 -18.66 2.28
N HIS A 145 -2.86 -18.17 1.05
CA HIS A 145 -2.00 -18.68 -0.01
C HIS A 145 -0.82 -17.74 -0.21
N TYR A 146 0.37 -18.11 0.24
CA TYR A 146 1.57 -17.30 0.19
C TYR A 146 2.55 -17.82 -0.86
N ALA A 147 2.67 -17.09 -1.97
CA ALA A 147 3.58 -17.39 -3.07
C ALA A 147 4.80 -16.45 -3.03
N TYR A 148 6.00 -17.01 -3.20
CA TYR A 148 7.23 -16.23 -3.27
C TYR A 148 8.27 -16.92 -4.16
N ARG A 149 9.16 -16.10 -4.73
CA ARG A 149 10.13 -16.55 -5.75
C ARG A 149 11.15 -17.55 -5.19
N SER A 150 11.76 -17.23 -4.06
CA SER A 150 12.79 -18.02 -3.38
C SER A 150 12.79 -17.71 -1.89
N PRO A 151 13.52 -18.47 -1.02
CA PRO A 151 13.58 -18.22 0.41
C PRO A 151 13.94 -16.77 0.80
N GLU A 152 14.78 -16.08 0.02
CA GLU A 152 15.14 -14.68 0.27
C GLU A 152 13.96 -13.71 0.08
N HIS A 153 12.92 -14.13 -0.63
CA HIS A 153 11.68 -13.35 -0.87
C HIS A 153 10.52 -13.79 0.04
N GLY A 154 10.69 -14.85 0.82
CA GLY A 154 9.68 -15.46 1.69
C GLY A 154 9.90 -15.14 3.17
N ALA A 155 9.63 -13.90 3.59
CA ALA A 155 9.67 -13.55 5.01
C ALA A 155 8.47 -14.13 5.78
N PHE A 156 8.60 -14.28 7.10
CA PHE A 156 7.54 -14.71 8.03
C PHE A 156 7.05 -16.17 7.89
N VAL A 157 7.67 -17.00 7.04
CA VAL A 157 7.20 -18.36 6.77
C VAL A 157 7.19 -19.22 8.04
N ASP A 158 8.24 -19.13 8.84
CA ASP A 158 8.34 -19.92 10.08
C ASP A 158 7.36 -19.42 11.15
N GLU A 159 7.16 -18.08 11.25
CA GLU A 159 6.18 -17.48 12.14
C GLU A 159 4.74 -17.93 11.76
N LEU A 160 4.41 -17.91 10.46
CA LEU A 160 3.12 -18.36 9.96
C LEU A 160 2.88 -19.85 10.22
N LYS A 161 3.90 -20.70 10.02
CA LYS A 161 3.81 -22.16 10.26
C LYS A 161 3.75 -22.53 11.75
N ALA A 162 4.31 -21.69 12.62
CA ALA A 162 4.24 -21.87 14.07
C ALA A 162 3.03 -21.16 14.71
N GLY A 163 2.38 -20.27 13.97
CA GLY A 163 1.30 -19.41 14.44
C GLY A 163 -0.05 -20.14 14.56
N PRO A 164 -1.04 -19.46 15.13
CA PRO A 164 -2.36 -20.05 15.41
C PRO A 164 -3.13 -20.42 14.14
N HIS A 165 -2.86 -19.78 13.00
CA HIS A 165 -3.50 -20.06 11.72
C HIS A 165 -2.74 -21.06 10.85
N ALA A 166 -1.71 -21.75 11.35
CA ALA A 166 -0.82 -22.62 10.59
C ALA A 166 -1.55 -23.66 9.71
N ALA A 167 -2.69 -24.19 10.19
CA ALA A 167 -3.49 -25.16 9.44
C ALA A 167 -4.12 -24.60 8.15
N ASN A 168 -4.29 -23.27 8.07
CA ASN A 168 -4.92 -22.58 6.93
C ASN A 168 -3.89 -21.78 6.11
N VAL A 169 -2.58 -22.04 6.30
CA VAL A 169 -1.50 -21.38 5.57
C VAL A 169 -0.90 -22.33 4.54
N HIS A 170 -0.96 -21.94 3.29
CA HIS A 170 -0.41 -22.66 2.15
C HIS A 170 0.74 -21.85 1.53
N THR A 171 1.92 -22.45 1.40
CA THR A 171 3.10 -21.77 0.85
C THR A 171 3.50 -22.35 -0.50
N TYR A 172 3.92 -21.49 -1.42
CA TYR A 172 4.33 -21.84 -2.78
C TYR A 172 5.67 -21.18 -3.11
N VAL A 173 6.72 -21.99 -3.30
CA VAL A 173 8.07 -21.52 -3.59
C VAL A 173 8.39 -21.76 -5.06
N GLU A 174 8.46 -20.72 -5.86
CA GLU A 174 8.62 -20.83 -7.31
C GLU A 174 9.97 -21.51 -7.69
N SER A 175 11.07 -21.18 -7.00
CA SER A 175 12.38 -21.79 -7.21
C SER A 175 12.42 -23.31 -6.93
N LEU A 176 11.42 -23.83 -6.20
CA LEU A 176 11.22 -25.26 -5.94
C LEU A 176 10.17 -25.89 -6.86
N GLY A 177 9.72 -25.16 -7.90
CA GLY A 177 8.70 -25.62 -8.83
C GLY A 177 7.28 -25.63 -8.27
N GLN A 178 7.05 -25.04 -7.08
CA GLN A 178 5.73 -24.94 -6.47
C GLN A 178 5.02 -23.70 -6.98
N ARG A 179 3.81 -23.87 -7.50
CA ARG A 179 3.00 -22.77 -8.01
C ARG A 179 1.57 -22.86 -7.49
N LEU A 180 0.99 -21.70 -7.17
CA LEU A 180 -0.42 -21.58 -6.86
C LEU A 180 -1.24 -21.76 -8.15
N ASP A 181 -2.10 -22.75 -8.19
CA ASP A 181 -3.09 -22.96 -9.27
C ASP A 181 -4.35 -22.15 -8.94
N LEU A 182 -4.40 -20.92 -9.45
CA LEU A 182 -5.53 -20.00 -9.24
C LEU A 182 -6.84 -20.54 -9.79
N MET A 183 -6.82 -21.19 -10.96
CA MET A 183 -8.01 -21.77 -11.55
C MET A 183 -8.61 -22.86 -10.68
N ARG A 184 -7.77 -23.72 -10.12
CA ARG A 184 -8.19 -24.77 -9.17
C ARG A 184 -8.70 -24.15 -7.87
N LEU A 185 -7.98 -23.15 -7.33
CA LEU A 185 -8.38 -22.45 -6.10
C LEU A 185 -9.80 -21.90 -6.25
N PHE A 186 -10.04 -21.03 -7.24
CA PHE A 186 -11.34 -20.41 -7.45
C PHE A 186 -12.49 -21.41 -7.66
N LYS A 187 -12.23 -22.60 -8.26
CA LYS A 187 -13.23 -23.66 -8.42
C LYS A 187 -13.59 -24.35 -7.10
N THR A 188 -12.74 -24.29 -6.10
CA THR A 188 -12.95 -24.96 -4.80
C THR A 188 -13.50 -24.01 -3.74
N LEU A 189 -13.40 -22.72 -3.95
CA LEU A 189 -13.91 -21.73 -3.00
C LEU A 189 -15.45 -21.68 -3.02
N PRO A 190 -16.09 -21.49 -1.86
CA PRO A 190 -17.53 -21.25 -1.80
C PRO A 190 -17.88 -19.90 -2.42
N ALA A 191 -19.08 -19.81 -2.98
CA ALA A 191 -19.55 -18.64 -3.76
C ALA A 191 -19.66 -17.34 -2.95
N ASP A 192 -19.65 -17.41 -1.63
CA ASP A 192 -19.70 -16.27 -0.69
C ASP A 192 -18.32 -15.87 -0.16
N ALA A 193 -17.24 -16.52 -0.63
CA ALA A 193 -15.89 -16.15 -0.21
C ALA A 193 -15.47 -14.80 -0.83
N HIS A 194 -14.76 -14.00 -0.05
CA HIS A 194 -14.07 -12.80 -0.52
C HIS A 194 -12.57 -13.09 -0.68
N VAL A 195 -12.02 -12.73 -1.83
CA VAL A 195 -10.61 -12.94 -2.17
C VAL A 195 -9.85 -11.63 -2.12
N TYR A 196 -8.74 -11.64 -1.40
CA TYR A 196 -7.86 -10.50 -1.22
C TYR A 196 -6.50 -10.82 -1.79
N VAL A 197 -5.99 -9.99 -2.69
CA VAL A 197 -4.67 -10.19 -3.28
C VAL A 197 -3.77 -9.00 -3.03
N CYS A 198 -2.54 -9.29 -2.58
CA CYS A 198 -1.48 -8.30 -2.48
C CYS A 198 -0.16 -8.90 -2.97
N GLY A 199 0.46 -8.26 -3.96
CA GLY A 199 1.68 -8.76 -4.56
C GLY A 199 2.06 -8.05 -5.87
N PRO A 200 2.98 -8.62 -6.66
CA PRO A 200 3.35 -8.09 -7.96
C PRO A 200 2.15 -7.97 -8.91
N GLN A 201 2.19 -6.99 -9.81
CA GLN A 201 1.11 -6.72 -10.77
C GLN A 201 0.64 -7.99 -11.51
N GLY A 202 1.57 -8.81 -12.00
CA GLY A 202 1.22 -10.05 -12.70
C GLY A 202 0.44 -11.06 -11.86
N LEU A 203 0.60 -11.07 -10.53
CA LEU A 203 -0.23 -11.89 -9.64
C LEU A 203 -1.64 -11.32 -9.53
N ASN A 204 -1.76 -10.01 -9.34
CA ASN A 204 -3.06 -9.34 -9.27
C ASN A 204 -3.84 -9.54 -10.57
N ASP A 205 -3.22 -9.31 -11.74
CA ASP A 205 -3.82 -9.52 -13.05
C ASP A 205 -4.29 -10.97 -13.22
N ALA A 206 -3.47 -11.95 -12.82
CA ALA A 206 -3.83 -13.36 -12.91
C ALA A 206 -5.01 -13.71 -12.00
N VAL A 207 -5.10 -13.15 -10.79
CA VAL A 207 -6.25 -13.36 -9.88
C VAL A 207 -7.52 -12.82 -10.51
N TYR A 208 -7.52 -11.57 -11.00
CA TYR A 208 -8.70 -10.98 -11.64
C TYR A 208 -9.10 -11.70 -12.92
N ALA A 209 -8.15 -12.12 -13.75
CA ALA A 209 -8.43 -12.86 -14.98
C ALA A 209 -9.08 -14.22 -14.70
N ASN A 210 -8.55 -14.99 -13.72
CA ASN A 210 -9.14 -16.28 -13.35
C ASN A 210 -10.52 -16.14 -12.72
N ALA A 211 -10.72 -15.14 -11.87
CA ALA A 211 -12.01 -14.84 -11.26
C ALA A 211 -13.07 -14.48 -12.33
N ALA A 212 -12.70 -13.61 -13.30
CA ALA A 212 -13.59 -13.23 -14.39
C ALA A 212 -13.99 -14.41 -15.27
N LEU A 213 -13.05 -15.32 -15.61
CA LEU A 213 -13.34 -16.54 -16.37
C LEU A 213 -14.34 -17.47 -15.68
N LEU A 214 -14.41 -17.43 -14.35
CA LEU A 214 -15.33 -18.25 -13.56
C LEU A 214 -16.58 -17.48 -13.09
N GLY A 215 -16.76 -16.23 -13.55
CA GLY A 215 -17.92 -15.41 -13.25
C GLY A 215 -17.98 -14.88 -11.82
N TRP A 216 -16.84 -14.75 -11.13
CA TRP A 216 -16.80 -14.18 -9.78
C TRP A 216 -17.18 -12.71 -9.79
N PRO A 217 -18.02 -12.25 -8.85
CA PRO A 217 -18.38 -10.84 -8.72
C PRO A 217 -17.18 -9.98 -8.38
N LYS A 218 -17.01 -8.84 -9.06
CA LYS A 218 -15.95 -7.88 -8.76
C LYS A 218 -15.99 -7.40 -7.29
N SER A 219 -17.18 -7.32 -6.70
CA SER A 219 -17.38 -6.91 -5.29
C SER A 219 -16.81 -7.88 -4.25
N GLN A 220 -16.45 -9.10 -4.65
CA GLN A 220 -15.79 -10.09 -3.80
C GLN A 220 -14.27 -10.15 -4.03
N LEU A 221 -13.73 -9.31 -4.91
CA LEU A 221 -12.30 -9.26 -5.21
C LEU A 221 -11.72 -7.94 -4.69
N HIS A 222 -10.69 -8.05 -3.87
CA HIS A 222 -10.02 -6.93 -3.25
C HIS A 222 -8.53 -7.00 -3.53
N SER A 223 -7.90 -5.88 -3.88
CA SER A 223 -6.47 -5.85 -4.15
C SER A 223 -5.80 -4.66 -3.50
N GLU A 224 -4.57 -4.87 -3.03
CA GLU A 224 -3.64 -3.82 -2.66
C GLU A 224 -2.35 -3.99 -3.46
N GLN A 225 -1.79 -2.88 -3.94
CA GLN A 225 -0.58 -2.88 -4.75
C GLN A 225 0.46 -1.99 -4.11
N PHE A 226 1.70 -2.51 -3.98
CA PHE A 226 2.84 -1.74 -3.45
C PHE A 226 3.74 -1.18 -4.56
N ALA A 227 3.41 -1.45 -5.82
CA ALA A 227 4.14 -0.88 -6.94
C ALA A 227 3.92 0.64 -6.97
N ALA A 228 5.01 1.37 -6.87
CA ALA A 228 4.96 2.80 -7.11
C ALA A 228 4.45 3.03 -8.54
N THR A 229 3.34 3.74 -8.67
CA THR A 229 2.86 4.18 -9.99
C THR A 229 3.99 4.97 -10.67
N ASP A 230 4.28 4.65 -11.92
CA ASP A 230 5.21 5.46 -12.71
C ASP A 230 4.61 6.86 -12.87
N THR A 231 5.21 7.83 -12.20
CA THR A 231 4.78 9.22 -12.22
C THR A 231 5.62 10.08 -13.17
N ALA A 232 6.63 9.51 -13.84
CA ALA A 232 7.44 10.21 -14.82
C ALA A 232 6.66 10.51 -16.10
N GLY A 233 6.99 11.59 -16.78
CA GLY A 233 6.34 11.97 -18.03
C GLY A 233 6.76 13.36 -18.49
N ARG A 234 6.15 13.89 -19.54
CA ARG A 234 6.49 15.21 -20.08
C ARG A 234 6.24 16.30 -19.04
N ALA A 235 7.10 17.30 -18.98
CA ALA A 235 6.86 18.52 -18.20
C ALA A 235 5.62 19.24 -18.75
N PHE A 236 4.85 19.86 -17.85
CA PHE A 236 3.66 20.65 -18.16
C PHE A 236 3.43 21.69 -17.08
N THR A 237 2.53 22.63 -17.35
CA THR A 237 2.14 23.67 -16.41
C THR A 237 0.81 23.32 -15.73
N VAL A 238 0.75 23.40 -14.40
CA VAL A 238 -0.51 23.36 -13.64
C VAL A 238 -0.86 24.74 -13.11
N VAL A 239 -2.13 25.12 -13.23
CA VAL A 239 -2.67 26.37 -12.70
C VAL A 239 -3.67 26.08 -11.62
N LEU A 240 -3.44 26.65 -10.45
CA LEU A 240 -4.33 26.59 -9.31
C LEU A 240 -5.32 27.75 -9.41
N ALA A 241 -6.54 27.47 -9.87
CA ALA A 241 -7.49 28.52 -10.29
C ALA A 241 -7.92 29.45 -9.14
N ARG A 242 -8.06 28.92 -7.92
CA ARG A 242 -8.50 29.72 -6.76
C ARG A 242 -7.41 30.66 -6.24
N SER A 243 -6.16 30.23 -6.30
CA SER A 243 -5.02 30.99 -5.81
C SER A 243 -4.33 31.81 -6.90
N GLY A 244 -4.60 31.52 -8.18
CA GLY A 244 -3.94 32.13 -9.33
C GLY A 244 -2.47 31.75 -9.49
N ILE A 245 -2.02 30.70 -8.80
CA ILE A 245 -0.64 30.23 -8.84
C ILE A 245 -0.46 29.33 -10.05
N GLU A 246 0.61 29.59 -10.81
CA GLU A 246 1.03 28.78 -11.94
C GLU A 246 2.36 28.08 -11.61
N LEU A 247 2.40 26.76 -11.77
CA LEU A 247 3.53 25.90 -11.39
C LEU A 247 3.97 25.05 -12.57
N GLU A 248 5.27 24.98 -12.80
CA GLU A 248 5.85 23.96 -13.68
C GLU A 248 5.92 22.61 -12.94
N VAL A 249 5.45 21.55 -13.59
CA VAL A 249 5.54 20.16 -13.12
C VAL A 249 6.60 19.45 -13.96
N PRO A 250 7.83 19.29 -13.46
CA PRO A 250 8.91 18.60 -14.15
C PRO A 250 8.59 17.12 -14.45
N GLU A 251 9.42 16.52 -15.31
CA GLU A 251 9.23 15.13 -15.79
C GLU A 251 9.18 14.10 -14.66
N ASP A 252 9.94 14.31 -13.58
CA ASP A 252 10.11 13.42 -12.43
C ASP A 252 9.33 13.82 -11.17
N THR A 253 8.51 14.89 -11.29
CA THR A 253 7.79 15.48 -10.16
C THR A 253 6.28 15.29 -10.35
N THR A 254 5.55 14.91 -9.27
CA THR A 254 4.08 14.84 -9.32
C THR A 254 3.46 16.22 -9.16
N ILE A 255 2.19 16.39 -9.57
CA ILE A 255 1.44 17.63 -9.33
C ILE A 255 1.39 17.93 -7.83
N LEU A 256 1.11 16.93 -7.00
CA LEU A 256 1.10 17.08 -5.54
C LEU A 256 2.41 17.63 -4.99
N GLN A 257 3.55 17.07 -5.42
CA GLN A 257 4.87 17.54 -4.98
C GLN A 257 5.17 18.98 -5.44
N ALA A 258 4.76 19.35 -6.65
CA ALA A 258 4.94 20.72 -7.14
C ALA A 258 4.13 21.72 -6.30
N ILE A 259 2.89 21.39 -5.96
CA ILE A 259 2.00 22.18 -5.10
C ILE A 259 2.59 22.33 -3.68
N GLU A 260 3.07 21.23 -3.10
CA GLU A 260 3.70 21.23 -1.77
C GLU A 260 4.99 22.08 -1.74
N ARG A 261 5.83 21.99 -2.77
CA ARG A 261 7.04 22.84 -2.90
C ARG A 261 6.71 24.33 -3.01
N ALA A 262 5.55 24.67 -3.58
CA ALA A 262 5.05 26.03 -3.63
C ALA A 262 4.43 26.50 -2.30
N GLY A 263 4.41 25.66 -1.27
CA GLY A 263 3.88 25.99 0.05
C GLY A 263 2.35 25.96 0.13
N VAL A 264 1.66 25.45 -0.89
CA VAL A 264 0.21 25.28 -0.89
C VAL A 264 -0.16 23.98 -0.19
N LYS A 265 -1.05 24.07 0.81
CA LYS A 265 -1.52 22.89 1.54
C LYS A 265 -2.64 22.21 0.79
N ILE A 266 -2.52 20.90 0.65
CA ILE A 266 -3.55 20.03 0.09
C ILE A 266 -3.63 18.73 0.91
N ASP A 267 -4.83 18.22 1.06
CA ASP A 267 -5.04 16.94 1.72
C ASP A 267 -4.48 15.80 0.85
N SER A 268 -3.63 14.99 1.41
CA SER A 268 -3.09 13.79 0.77
C SER A 268 -2.86 12.70 1.81
N LEU A 269 -3.08 11.42 1.43
CA LEU A 269 -2.95 10.31 2.34
C LEU A 269 -2.00 9.23 1.81
N CYS A 270 -2.43 8.39 0.87
CA CYS A 270 -1.63 7.25 0.39
C CYS A 270 -0.47 7.65 -0.53
N ARG A 271 -0.60 8.72 -1.31
CA ARG A 271 0.32 9.18 -2.37
C ARG A 271 0.59 8.15 -3.47
N GLU A 272 -0.29 7.17 -3.60
CA GLU A 272 -0.17 6.02 -4.53
C GLU A 272 -1.39 5.89 -5.46
N GLY A 273 -2.30 6.88 -5.45
CA GLY A 273 -3.44 6.93 -6.37
C GLY A 273 -4.58 5.97 -6.04
N VAL A 274 -4.72 5.54 -4.77
CA VAL A 274 -5.72 4.54 -4.37
C VAL A 274 -6.75 5.03 -3.36
N CYS A 275 -6.56 6.23 -2.74
CA CYS A 275 -7.43 6.68 -1.64
C CYS A 275 -8.36 7.83 -1.98
N GLY A 276 -8.20 8.50 -3.11
CA GLY A 276 -9.01 9.65 -3.50
C GLY A 276 -8.74 10.95 -2.74
N THR A 277 -7.95 10.95 -1.64
CA THR A 277 -7.81 12.12 -0.75
C THR A 277 -7.24 13.36 -1.45
N CYS A 278 -6.42 13.19 -2.47
CA CYS A 278 -5.84 14.28 -3.27
C CYS A 278 -6.61 14.55 -4.57
N GLU A 279 -7.87 14.15 -4.65
CA GLU A 279 -8.73 14.40 -5.80
C GLU A 279 -9.13 15.87 -5.86
N VAL A 280 -9.02 16.48 -7.05
CA VAL A 280 -9.48 17.84 -7.33
C VAL A 280 -10.16 17.90 -8.68
N ALA A 281 -11.03 18.89 -8.87
CA ALA A 281 -11.72 19.10 -10.14
C ALA A 281 -10.78 19.66 -11.21
N ILE A 282 -10.94 19.20 -12.45
CA ILE A 282 -10.31 19.75 -13.65
C ILE A 282 -11.22 20.84 -14.21
N LEU A 283 -10.68 22.02 -14.45
CA LEU A 283 -11.39 23.14 -15.06
C LEU A 283 -11.03 23.31 -16.54
N GLU A 284 -9.76 23.01 -16.91
CA GLU A 284 -9.28 23.09 -18.28
C GLU A 284 -8.12 22.10 -18.50
N GLY A 285 -8.04 21.51 -19.68
CA GLY A 285 -7.02 20.54 -20.05
C GLY A 285 -7.49 19.11 -19.89
N GLU A 286 -6.60 18.15 -20.15
CA GLU A 286 -6.87 16.72 -20.06
C GLU A 286 -5.89 16.03 -19.14
N ALA A 287 -6.40 15.20 -18.22
CA ALA A 287 -5.60 14.37 -17.32
C ALA A 287 -5.11 13.09 -18.01
N ASP A 288 -3.89 12.72 -17.71
CA ASP A 288 -3.33 11.38 -17.89
C ASP A 288 -3.52 10.61 -16.56
N HIS A 289 -4.66 9.96 -16.42
CA HIS A 289 -5.02 9.22 -15.22
C HIS A 289 -4.13 8.00 -15.03
N ARG A 290 -3.46 7.92 -13.88
CA ARG A 290 -2.58 6.81 -13.48
C ARG A 290 -2.99 6.20 -12.15
N ASP A 291 -4.08 6.67 -11.60
CA ASP A 291 -4.68 6.19 -10.37
C ASP A 291 -5.50 4.90 -10.61
N GLN A 292 -5.78 4.24 -9.48
CA GLN A 292 -6.65 3.07 -9.40
C GLN A 292 -7.95 3.37 -8.64
N TYR A 293 -8.15 4.64 -8.27
CA TYR A 293 -9.29 5.09 -7.49
C TYR A 293 -10.50 5.38 -8.37
N LEU A 294 -10.31 6.13 -9.45
CA LEU A 294 -11.38 6.44 -10.40
C LEU A 294 -11.64 5.23 -11.31
N ASP A 295 -12.90 4.97 -11.59
CA ASP A 295 -13.29 3.98 -12.60
C ASP A 295 -13.07 4.46 -14.05
N ASP A 296 -13.34 3.59 -15.03
CA ASP A 296 -13.10 3.91 -16.43
C ASP A 296 -14.03 5.02 -16.95
N ASP A 297 -15.27 5.09 -16.46
CA ASP A 297 -16.24 6.12 -16.84
C ASP A 297 -15.86 7.48 -16.21
N GLU A 298 -15.42 7.49 -14.96
CA GLU A 298 -14.94 8.67 -14.27
C GLU A 298 -13.65 9.22 -14.92
N LYS A 299 -12.71 8.34 -15.29
CA LYS A 299 -11.50 8.74 -16.05
C LYS A 299 -11.85 9.29 -17.44
N ALA A 300 -12.79 8.67 -18.13
CA ALA A 300 -13.25 9.15 -19.45
C ALA A 300 -13.96 10.51 -19.36
N ALA A 301 -14.66 10.77 -18.26
CA ALA A 301 -15.37 12.03 -18.04
C ALA A 301 -14.42 13.24 -17.85
N GLN A 302 -13.14 13.03 -17.51
CA GLN A 302 -12.12 14.07 -17.37
C GLN A 302 -12.53 15.22 -16.42
N LYS A 303 -13.30 14.91 -15.37
CA LYS A 303 -13.83 15.93 -14.42
C LYS A 303 -12.92 16.17 -13.24
N THR A 304 -12.20 15.14 -12.80
CA THR A 304 -11.34 15.18 -11.61
C THR A 304 -10.01 14.51 -11.89
N ILE A 305 -9.02 14.78 -11.05
CA ILE A 305 -7.67 14.20 -11.14
C ILE A 305 -7.11 13.92 -9.75
N LEU A 306 -6.40 12.80 -9.59
CA LEU A 306 -5.61 12.52 -8.39
C LEU A 306 -4.19 13.08 -8.56
N LEU A 307 -3.86 14.09 -7.77
CA LEU A 307 -2.62 14.88 -7.91
C LEU A 307 -1.34 14.10 -7.59
N CYS A 308 -1.44 13.02 -6.83
CA CYS A 308 -0.27 12.28 -6.34
C CYS A 308 0.38 11.37 -7.39
N VAL A 309 -0.36 10.94 -8.42
CA VAL A 309 0.15 9.99 -9.43
C VAL A 309 -0.17 10.40 -10.87
N SER A 310 -1.31 11.06 -11.10
CA SER A 310 -1.76 11.42 -12.44
C SER A 310 -1.01 12.65 -12.98
N ARG A 311 -0.98 12.80 -14.30
CA ARG A 311 -0.30 13.90 -15.00
C ARG A 311 -1.25 14.58 -15.96
N ALA A 312 -0.76 15.54 -16.75
CA ALA A 312 -1.52 16.13 -17.85
C ALA A 312 -1.12 15.51 -19.19
N ARG A 313 -2.11 15.30 -20.06
CA ARG A 313 -1.91 15.03 -21.50
C ARG A 313 -1.65 16.32 -22.28
N THR A 314 -2.28 17.40 -21.82
CA THR A 314 -2.13 18.75 -22.40
C THR A 314 -0.92 19.48 -21.82
N PRO A 315 -0.31 20.44 -22.52
CA PRO A 315 0.80 21.23 -21.99
C PRO A 315 0.41 22.07 -20.75
N ARG A 316 -0.88 22.33 -20.56
CA ARG A 316 -1.44 23.11 -19.45
C ARG A 316 -2.66 22.40 -18.89
N LEU A 317 -2.77 22.39 -17.55
CA LEU A 317 -3.90 21.86 -16.80
C LEU A 317 -4.34 22.90 -15.78
N VAL A 318 -5.63 23.24 -15.74
CA VAL A 318 -6.22 24.13 -14.74
C VAL A 318 -7.06 23.31 -13.78
N ILE A 319 -6.78 23.42 -12.50
CA ILE A 319 -7.48 22.68 -11.44
C ILE A 319 -8.11 23.65 -10.42
N ASP A 320 -9.18 23.20 -9.77
CA ASP A 320 -9.96 23.97 -8.80
C ASP A 320 -9.30 23.92 -7.40
N LEU A 321 -8.18 24.65 -7.26
CA LEU A 321 -7.40 24.72 -6.03
C LEU A 321 -6.90 26.15 -5.74
#